data_073c613d901365cf09ffff262542cb3c
#
_entry.id   073c613d901365cf09ffff262542cb3c
#
_cell.length_a   1.000
_cell.length_b   1.000
_cell.length_c   1.000
_cell.angle_alpha   90.00
_cell.angle_beta   90.00
_cell.angle_gamma   90.00
#
_symmetry.space_group_name_H-M   'P 1'
#
loop_
_entity.id
_entity.type
_entity.pdbx_description
1 polymer ?
#
loop_
_entity_poly.entity_id
_entity_poly.type
_entity_poly.pdbx_seq_one_letter_code
_entity_poly.pdbx_strand_id
1 'polypeptide(L)'
;MAYLKVSRIGGSNVSSGKIADKQPGHIQSMSQIKKNSRWLENDWIDSQTFFTPFIISVLQNIIITQKELIFIIDGSVVGRGCQTLMVSVLWKGKALAIAWKTIQAPKGHFPQEDHLALLSCVESILKQIPQVRCMILGDGEYDGSLWIEQLRDLGFEYVLKTAKHTLITDENDEIFQGKNLSIGHETHVYIPDCQTSKKVKTHFVMWHEKPFKDPTYLLTNLEVGMMAIGYYRKRFKIETLFKDFKSQGFHIHQSKLTIADRIDRLLIVCSLCYLWLIGLGAMLIVKTKWIKKVYKPQKDTFNLFTIGKRLFNYLNKNELAIPDIFKSLVT
;
A
#
# COMPACT_ATOMS: atom_id res chain seq x y z
N MET A 1 18.73 -20.65 1.44
CA MET A 1 17.45 -20.09 1.89
C MET A 1 17.63 -19.60 3.32
N ALA A 2 18.05 -18.35 3.50
CA ALA A 2 18.11 -17.77 4.82
C ALA A 2 16.67 -17.53 5.26
N TYR A 3 16.12 -18.43 6.07
CA TYR A 3 14.90 -18.21 6.79
C TYR A 3 15.07 -16.90 7.56
N LEU A 4 14.45 -15.85 7.07
CA LEU A 4 14.10 -14.71 7.88
C LEU A 4 13.28 -15.26 9.05
N LYS A 5 13.98 -15.64 10.15
CA LYS A 5 13.35 -15.86 11.45
C LYS A 5 12.88 -14.50 11.97
N VAL A 6 12.06 -13.85 11.18
CA VAL A 6 11.27 -12.67 11.51
C VAL A 6 10.30 -12.97 12.65
N SER A 7 10.30 -14.24 13.04
CA SER A 7 9.45 -14.86 14.04
C SER A 7 9.47 -14.22 15.44
N ARG A 8 10.32 -13.25 15.70
CA ARG A 8 10.36 -12.59 17.00
C ARG A 8 10.16 -11.07 16.97
N ILE A 9 9.76 -10.48 15.81
CA ILE A 9 9.40 -9.07 15.72
C ILE A 9 7.95 -8.85 16.21
N GLY A 10 7.51 -9.62 17.15
CA GLY A 10 6.25 -9.41 17.85
C GLY A 10 6.35 -8.15 18.71
N GLY A 11 5.93 -6.99 18.17
CA GLY A 11 5.78 -5.75 18.95
C GLY A 11 7.04 -4.96 19.21
N SER A 12 8.07 -5.07 18.41
CA SER A 12 9.34 -4.41 18.64
C SER A 12 9.89 -3.74 17.39
N ASN A 13 10.35 -2.60 17.64
CA ASN A 13 11.22 -1.69 16.96
C ASN A 13 12.25 -2.41 16.04
N VAL A 14 12.27 -2.06 14.74
CA VAL A 14 13.24 -2.54 13.76
C VAL A 14 14.64 -1.90 13.91
N SER A 15 15.05 -1.45 15.10
CA SER A 15 16.44 -1.08 15.31
C SER A 15 17.32 -2.34 15.27
N SER A 16 18.50 -2.23 14.65
CA SER A 16 19.42 -3.37 14.45
C SER A 16 19.73 -4.13 15.76
N GLY A 17 19.81 -3.44 16.90
CA GLY A 17 19.99 -4.04 18.22
C GLY A 17 18.83 -4.91 18.64
N LYS A 18 17.61 -4.39 18.58
CA LYS A 18 16.41 -5.13 18.98
C LYS A 18 16.08 -6.31 18.07
N ILE A 19 16.47 -6.24 16.79
CA ILE A 19 16.40 -7.38 15.87
C ILE A 19 17.44 -8.44 16.29
N ALA A 20 18.67 -8.02 16.60
CA ALA A 20 19.74 -8.91 16.99
C ALA A 20 19.42 -9.67 18.29
N ASP A 21 18.88 -8.99 19.31
CA ASP A 21 18.49 -9.58 20.59
C ASP A 21 17.42 -10.67 20.48
N LYS A 22 16.69 -10.69 19.38
CA LYS A 22 15.60 -11.65 19.12
C LYS A 22 15.99 -12.76 18.13
N GLN A 23 17.18 -12.69 17.55
CA GLN A 23 17.65 -13.76 16.67
C GLN A 23 18.11 -14.97 17.51
N PRO A 24 17.66 -16.19 17.17
CA PRO A 24 18.09 -17.39 17.89
C PRO A 24 19.55 -17.74 17.51
N GLY A 25 20.31 -18.20 18.47
CA GLY A 25 21.68 -18.69 18.26
C GLY A 25 22.64 -18.17 19.34
N HIS A 26 23.77 -18.85 19.49
CA HIS A 26 24.83 -18.47 20.43
C HIS A 26 25.75 -17.37 19.90
N ILE A 27 25.33 -16.66 18.82
CA ILE A 27 26.12 -15.59 18.21
C ILE A 27 25.96 -14.33 19.06
N GLN A 28 27.08 -13.69 19.41
CA GLN A 28 27.06 -12.41 20.15
C GLN A 28 26.22 -11.36 19.44
N SER A 29 25.44 -10.60 20.21
CA SER A 29 24.53 -9.55 19.74
C SER A 29 25.19 -8.58 18.74
N MET A 30 26.46 -8.17 18.99
CA MET A 30 27.23 -7.31 18.10
C MET A 30 27.47 -7.92 16.71
N SER A 31 27.70 -9.23 16.64
CA SER A 31 27.89 -9.93 15.36
C SER A 31 26.59 -10.00 14.56
N GLN A 32 25.45 -10.17 15.23
CA GLN A 32 24.12 -10.11 14.60
C GLN A 32 23.80 -8.70 14.09
N ILE A 33 24.12 -7.65 14.85
CA ILE A 33 23.99 -6.26 14.40
C ILE A 33 24.80 -6.01 13.14
N LYS A 34 26.08 -6.41 13.12
CA LYS A 34 26.96 -6.29 11.94
C LYS A 34 26.39 -7.04 10.73
N LYS A 35 25.85 -8.25 10.93
CA LYS A 35 25.21 -9.03 9.87
C LYS A 35 23.99 -8.31 9.29
N ASN A 36 23.12 -7.74 10.14
CA ASN A 36 21.97 -6.97 9.71
C ASN A 36 22.39 -5.70 8.96
N SER A 37 23.42 -4.98 9.45
CA SER A 37 23.95 -3.79 8.77
C SER A 37 24.51 -4.14 7.38
N ARG A 38 25.31 -5.19 7.27
CA ARG A 38 25.86 -5.66 5.97
C ARG A 38 24.73 -6.01 4.99
N TRP A 39 23.64 -6.61 5.46
CA TRP A 39 22.49 -6.92 4.62
C TRP A 39 21.83 -5.64 4.09
N LEU A 40 21.64 -4.63 4.95
CA LEU A 40 21.07 -3.33 4.56
C LEU A 40 22.02 -2.51 3.66
N GLU A 41 23.32 -2.76 3.71
CA GLU A 41 24.37 -2.09 2.93
C GLU A 41 24.67 -2.80 1.59
N ASN A 42 24.12 -3.98 1.36
CA ASN A 42 24.42 -4.77 0.19
C ASN A 42 23.63 -4.32 -1.03
N ASP A 43 24.29 -3.67 -1.98
CA ASP A 43 23.69 -3.10 -3.19
C ASP A 43 23.15 -4.16 -4.19
N TRP A 44 23.52 -5.43 -4.02
CA TRP A 44 22.93 -6.55 -4.77
C TRP A 44 21.52 -6.92 -4.31
N ILE A 45 21.05 -6.32 -3.22
CA ILE A 45 19.71 -6.57 -2.68
C ILE A 45 18.78 -5.42 -3.07
N ASP A 46 17.87 -5.70 -3.97
CA ASP A 46 16.84 -4.77 -4.42
C ASP A 46 15.44 -5.41 -4.38
N SER A 47 14.40 -4.57 -4.46
CA SER A 47 13.03 -5.03 -4.39
C SER A 47 12.58 -5.82 -5.62
N GLN A 48 13.13 -5.55 -6.80
CA GLN A 48 12.75 -6.25 -8.03
C GLN A 48 13.22 -7.70 -7.98
N THR A 49 14.47 -7.93 -7.56
CA THR A 49 15.05 -9.27 -7.48
C THR A 49 14.49 -10.08 -6.31
N PHE A 50 14.34 -9.46 -5.14
CA PHE A 50 14.04 -10.20 -3.91
C PHE A 50 12.57 -10.16 -3.47
N PHE A 51 11.78 -9.17 -3.89
CA PHE A 51 10.40 -9.02 -3.46
C PHE A 51 9.40 -9.29 -4.59
N THR A 52 9.68 -8.83 -5.82
CA THR A 52 8.76 -8.97 -6.95
C THR A 52 8.30 -10.42 -7.21
N PRO A 53 9.15 -11.47 -7.15
CA PRO A 53 8.68 -12.85 -7.36
C PRO A 53 7.62 -13.28 -6.36
N PHE A 54 7.71 -12.83 -5.10
CA PHE A 54 6.68 -13.09 -4.10
C PHE A 54 5.38 -12.36 -4.41
N ILE A 55 5.48 -11.09 -4.85
CA ILE A 55 4.27 -10.30 -5.11
C ILE A 55 3.52 -10.80 -6.35
N ILE A 56 4.22 -11.28 -7.38
CA ILE A 56 3.62 -11.94 -8.53
C ILE A 56 2.76 -13.13 -8.07
N SER A 57 3.31 -14.01 -7.24
CA SER A 57 2.58 -15.17 -6.68
C SER A 57 1.37 -14.71 -5.85
N VAL A 58 1.50 -13.64 -5.07
CA VAL A 58 0.39 -13.06 -4.29
C VAL A 58 -0.70 -12.54 -5.22
N LEU A 59 -0.35 -11.79 -6.27
CA LEU A 59 -1.33 -11.25 -7.23
C LEU A 59 -2.03 -12.36 -7.99
N GLN A 60 -1.32 -13.40 -8.43
CA GLN A 60 -1.90 -14.58 -9.06
C GLN A 60 -2.97 -15.24 -8.17
N ASN A 61 -2.73 -15.33 -6.86
CA ASN A 61 -3.72 -15.85 -5.91
C ASN A 61 -4.88 -14.87 -5.66
N ILE A 62 -4.64 -13.57 -5.68
CA ILE A 62 -5.70 -12.56 -5.53
C ILE A 62 -6.68 -12.64 -6.70
N ILE A 63 -6.20 -12.73 -7.94
CA ILE A 63 -7.07 -12.76 -9.14
C ILE A 63 -7.95 -14.01 -9.23
N ILE A 64 -7.58 -15.12 -8.60
CA ILE A 64 -8.45 -16.30 -8.50
C ILE A 64 -9.75 -15.96 -7.75
N THR A 65 -9.68 -15.07 -6.75
CA THR A 65 -10.80 -14.75 -5.87
C THR A 65 -11.43 -13.38 -6.15
N GLN A 66 -10.73 -12.51 -6.87
CA GLN A 66 -11.16 -11.14 -7.19
C GLN A 66 -11.08 -10.92 -8.70
N LYS A 67 -12.15 -10.35 -9.29
CA LYS A 67 -12.21 -10.07 -10.73
C LYS A 67 -11.45 -8.81 -11.15
N GLU A 68 -10.89 -8.07 -10.18
CA GLU A 68 -10.18 -6.82 -10.38
C GLU A 68 -9.03 -6.68 -9.38
N LEU A 69 -7.99 -5.95 -9.77
CA LEU A 69 -6.94 -5.48 -8.88
C LEU A 69 -7.12 -3.98 -8.62
N ILE A 70 -7.26 -3.63 -7.36
CA ILE A 70 -7.37 -2.23 -6.94
C ILE A 70 -6.03 -1.83 -6.35
N PHE A 71 -5.32 -0.97 -7.07
CA PHE A 71 -4.06 -0.39 -6.62
C PHE A 71 -4.30 0.95 -5.91
N ILE A 72 -3.47 1.25 -4.94
CA ILE A 72 -3.48 2.52 -4.22
C ILE A 72 -2.06 3.05 -4.23
N ILE A 73 -1.87 4.29 -4.71
CA ILE A 73 -0.59 4.99 -4.67
C ILE A 73 -0.65 6.09 -3.61
N ASP A 74 0.40 6.18 -2.81
CA ASP A 74 0.54 7.24 -1.80
C ASP A 74 1.99 7.36 -1.34
N GLY A 75 2.37 8.55 -0.85
CA GLY A 75 3.67 8.86 -0.31
C GLY A 75 3.67 8.95 1.22
N SER A 76 4.77 8.56 1.86
CA SER A 76 4.90 8.68 3.31
C SER A 76 6.34 8.82 3.79
N VAL A 77 6.55 9.66 4.79
CA VAL A 77 7.84 9.73 5.49
C VAL A 77 8.04 8.42 6.27
N VAL A 78 9.13 7.70 6.04
CA VAL A 78 9.39 6.38 6.64
C VAL A 78 10.67 6.31 7.46
N GLY A 79 11.63 7.18 7.20
CA GLY A 79 12.90 7.28 7.91
C GLY A 79 13.24 8.71 8.28
N ARG A 80 14.45 8.94 8.76
CA ARG A 80 14.93 10.29 9.05
C ARG A 80 15.36 10.98 7.74
N GLY A 81 14.59 11.99 7.31
CA GLY A 81 14.86 12.72 6.06
C GLY A 81 14.62 11.89 4.80
N CYS A 82 13.85 10.81 4.89
CA CYS A 82 13.48 9.99 3.75
C CYS A 82 11.97 9.84 3.66
N GLN A 83 11.47 9.81 2.44
CA GLN A 83 10.07 9.48 2.14
C GLN A 83 10.01 8.38 1.08
N THR A 84 8.96 7.58 1.17
CA THR A 84 8.71 6.46 0.27
C THR A 84 7.41 6.69 -0.47
N LEU A 85 7.47 6.68 -1.80
CA LEU A 85 6.34 6.51 -2.69
C LEU A 85 6.05 5.02 -2.81
N MET A 86 4.80 4.61 -2.65
CA MET A 86 4.43 3.20 -2.62
C MET A 86 3.15 2.94 -3.41
N VAL A 87 3.16 1.90 -4.22
CA VAL A 87 1.95 1.29 -4.76
C VAL A 87 1.63 0.03 -3.96
N SER A 88 0.40 -0.09 -3.57
CA SER A 88 -0.14 -1.26 -2.85
C SER A 88 -1.36 -1.82 -3.57
N VAL A 89 -1.65 -3.10 -3.41
CA VAL A 89 -2.88 -3.74 -3.87
C VAL A 89 -3.84 -3.97 -2.71
N LEU A 90 -5.13 -3.77 -2.95
CA LEU A 90 -6.16 -4.01 -1.95
C LEU A 90 -6.56 -5.49 -1.91
N TRP A 91 -6.44 -6.13 -0.75
CA TRP A 91 -6.87 -7.48 -0.52
C TRP A 91 -7.53 -7.64 0.85
N LYS A 92 -8.75 -8.18 0.89
CA LYS A 92 -9.54 -8.39 2.13
C LYS A 92 -9.54 -7.16 3.07
N GLY A 93 -9.71 -5.96 2.48
CA GLY A 93 -9.75 -4.70 3.22
C GLY A 93 -8.41 -4.20 3.76
N LYS A 94 -7.29 -4.78 3.30
CA LYS A 94 -5.92 -4.37 3.60
C LYS A 94 -5.17 -3.98 2.34
N ALA A 95 -4.34 -2.94 2.43
CA ALA A 95 -3.38 -2.60 1.41
C ALA A 95 -2.12 -3.46 1.62
N LEU A 96 -1.65 -4.12 0.56
CA LEU A 96 -0.42 -4.91 0.55
C LEU A 96 0.58 -4.22 -0.37
N ALA A 97 1.77 -3.88 0.11
CA ALA A 97 2.81 -3.23 -0.70
C ALA A 97 3.18 -4.12 -1.89
N ILE A 98 3.32 -3.55 -3.09
CA ILE A 98 3.75 -4.27 -4.30
C ILE A 98 5.01 -3.68 -4.93
N ALA A 99 5.14 -2.36 -4.91
CA ALA A 99 6.31 -1.65 -5.41
C ALA A 99 6.48 -0.34 -4.64
N TRP A 100 7.71 0.13 -4.48
CA TRP A 100 8.01 1.40 -3.83
C TRP A 100 9.33 1.98 -4.33
N LYS A 101 9.50 3.28 -4.09
CA LYS A 101 10.74 4.01 -4.27
C LYS A 101 10.94 4.94 -3.08
N THR A 102 12.08 4.85 -2.42
CA THR A 102 12.45 5.76 -1.34
C THR A 102 13.43 6.81 -1.86
N ILE A 103 13.21 8.05 -1.49
CA ILE A 103 14.11 9.17 -1.80
C ILE A 103 14.53 9.86 -0.50
N GLN A 104 15.72 10.45 -0.53
CA GLN A 104 16.19 11.30 0.55
C GLN A 104 15.68 12.73 0.28
N ALA A 105 14.57 13.06 0.91
CA ALA A 105 13.93 14.36 0.79
C ALA A 105 13.16 14.70 2.08
N PRO A 106 13.02 15.98 2.42
CA PRO A 106 12.06 16.41 3.44
C PRO A 106 10.64 16.07 2.98
N LYS A 107 9.66 16.20 3.87
CA LYS A 107 8.26 16.01 3.50
C LYS A 107 7.88 16.92 2.34
N GLY A 108 7.35 16.37 1.26
CA GLY A 108 6.96 17.10 0.05
C GLY A 108 6.41 16.14 -1.01
N HIS A 109 6.16 16.68 -2.20
CA HIS A 109 5.72 15.92 -3.36
C HIS A 109 6.88 15.16 -4.00
N PHE A 110 6.58 14.03 -4.60
CA PHE A 110 7.53 13.29 -5.42
C PHE A 110 7.63 13.90 -6.82
N PRO A 111 8.81 13.89 -7.45
CA PRO A 111 8.94 14.22 -8.87
C PRO A 111 8.05 13.31 -9.73
N GLN A 112 7.51 13.85 -10.82
CA GLN A 112 6.64 13.10 -11.71
C GLN A 112 7.32 11.86 -12.31
N GLU A 113 8.63 11.95 -12.55
CA GLU A 113 9.46 10.85 -13.03
C GLU A 113 9.44 9.64 -12.08
N ASP A 114 9.35 9.90 -10.78
CA ASP A 114 9.27 8.83 -9.77
C ASP A 114 7.93 8.11 -9.83
N HIS A 115 6.84 8.84 -10.06
CA HIS A 115 5.52 8.24 -10.28
C HIS A 115 5.52 7.33 -11.51
N LEU A 116 6.08 7.82 -12.62
CA LEU A 116 6.14 7.08 -13.90
C LEU A 116 7.06 5.85 -13.79
N ALA A 117 8.21 5.99 -13.15
CA ALA A 117 9.12 4.87 -12.91
C ALA A 117 8.45 3.78 -12.06
N LEU A 118 7.68 4.16 -11.04
CA LEU A 118 6.96 3.21 -10.21
C LEU A 118 5.82 2.53 -10.96
N LEU A 119 5.11 3.26 -11.85
CA LEU A 119 4.08 2.69 -12.71
C LEU A 119 4.68 1.66 -13.68
N SER A 120 5.85 1.94 -14.26
CA SER A 120 6.57 0.99 -15.12
C SER A 120 6.95 -0.30 -14.36
N CYS A 121 7.33 -0.20 -13.08
CA CYS A 121 7.54 -1.38 -12.23
C CYS A 121 6.24 -2.20 -12.07
N VAL A 122 5.11 -1.53 -11.83
CA VAL A 122 3.80 -2.20 -11.70
C VAL A 122 3.40 -2.86 -13.01
N GLU A 123 3.58 -2.19 -14.15
CA GLU A 123 3.34 -2.74 -15.49
C GLU A 123 4.17 -4.01 -15.74
N SER A 124 5.46 -3.98 -15.39
CA SER A 124 6.36 -5.14 -15.50
C SER A 124 5.88 -6.34 -14.67
N ILE A 125 5.31 -6.10 -13.49
CA ILE A 125 4.69 -7.13 -12.65
C ILE A 125 3.42 -7.67 -13.32
N LEU A 126 2.55 -6.78 -13.84
CA LEU A 126 1.29 -7.16 -14.46
C LEU A 126 1.46 -7.99 -15.72
N LYS A 127 2.53 -7.76 -16.49
CA LYS A 127 2.86 -8.59 -17.67
C LYS A 127 3.15 -10.06 -17.33
N GLN A 128 3.37 -10.39 -16.06
CA GLN A 128 3.69 -11.74 -15.57
C GLN A 128 2.47 -12.45 -14.93
N ILE A 129 1.30 -11.84 -14.97
CA ILE A 129 0.05 -12.42 -14.47
C ILE A 129 -1.00 -12.40 -15.57
N PRO A 130 -2.07 -13.25 -15.48
CA PRO A 130 -3.18 -13.18 -16.42
C PRO A 130 -3.82 -11.79 -16.46
N GLN A 131 -4.33 -11.43 -17.65
CA GLN A 131 -5.01 -10.15 -17.82
C GLN A 131 -6.20 -10.01 -16.87
N VAL A 132 -6.28 -8.89 -16.20
CA VAL A 132 -7.30 -8.58 -15.21
C VAL A 132 -7.60 -7.08 -15.23
N ARG A 133 -8.83 -6.71 -14.88
CA ARG A 133 -9.22 -5.32 -14.71
C ARG A 133 -8.37 -4.68 -13.61
N CYS A 134 -7.75 -3.53 -13.92
CA CYS A 134 -6.89 -2.80 -13.01
C CYS A 134 -7.45 -1.41 -12.73
N MET A 135 -7.59 -1.08 -11.46
CA MET A 135 -8.03 0.22 -10.95
C MET A 135 -6.90 0.85 -10.14
N ILE A 136 -6.61 2.14 -10.34
CA ILE A 136 -5.67 2.87 -9.50
C ILE A 136 -6.35 4.01 -8.74
N LEU A 137 -6.04 4.14 -7.46
CA LEU A 137 -6.56 5.17 -6.57
C LEU A 137 -5.41 6.04 -6.09
N GLY A 138 -5.54 7.37 -6.19
CA GLY A 138 -4.51 8.32 -5.77
C GLY A 138 -5.08 9.54 -5.07
N ASP A 139 -4.22 10.23 -4.29
CA ASP A 139 -4.54 11.55 -3.71
C ASP A 139 -4.26 12.66 -4.73
N GLY A 140 -4.41 13.92 -4.33
CA GLY A 140 -4.26 15.10 -5.17
C GLY A 140 -2.85 15.36 -5.73
N GLU A 141 -1.86 14.56 -5.35
CA GLU A 141 -0.53 14.55 -5.94
C GLU A 141 -0.49 13.82 -7.30
N TYR A 142 -1.49 12.96 -7.59
CA TYR A 142 -1.51 12.04 -8.73
C TYR A 142 -2.51 12.44 -9.82
N ASP A 143 -2.97 13.70 -9.85
CA ASP A 143 -3.91 14.22 -10.86
C ASP A 143 -3.19 14.86 -12.08
N GLY A 144 -1.89 14.66 -12.22
CA GLY A 144 -1.08 15.18 -13.31
C GLY A 144 -1.46 14.59 -14.67
N SER A 145 -1.50 15.43 -15.70
CA SER A 145 -1.97 15.05 -17.04
C SER A 145 -1.20 13.88 -17.65
N LEU A 146 0.13 13.92 -17.57
CA LEU A 146 0.98 12.84 -18.11
C LEU A 146 0.76 11.50 -17.35
N TRP A 147 0.49 11.56 -16.06
CA TRP A 147 0.16 10.40 -15.27
C TRP A 147 -1.17 9.77 -15.72
N ILE A 148 -2.20 10.61 -15.93
CA ILE A 148 -3.52 10.16 -16.38
C ILE A 148 -3.44 9.56 -17.79
N GLU A 149 -2.70 10.19 -18.70
CA GLU A 149 -2.46 9.67 -20.05
C GLU A 149 -1.82 8.28 -20.01
N GLN A 150 -0.75 8.10 -19.24
CA GLN A 150 -0.11 6.79 -19.10
C GLN A 150 -1.01 5.73 -18.50
N LEU A 151 -1.84 6.08 -17.49
CA LEU A 151 -2.81 5.15 -16.96
C LEU A 151 -3.81 4.68 -18.02
N ARG A 152 -4.26 5.57 -18.88
CA ARG A 152 -5.17 5.25 -19.98
C ARG A 152 -4.50 4.38 -21.05
N ASP A 153 -3.28 4.70 -21.42
CA ASP A 153 -2.50 3.93 -22.40
C ASP A 153 -2.26 2.49 -21.93
N LEU A 154 -2.10 2.29 -20.62
CA LEU A 154 -1.97 0.98 -20.01
C LEU A 154 -3.32 0.28 -19.75
N GLY A 155 -4.45 0.92 -20.08
CA GLY A 155 -5.79 0.36 -19.87
C GLY A 155 -6.24 0.33 -18.41
N PHE A 156 -5.66 1.17 -17.54
CA PHE A 156 -6.12 1.30 -16.16
C PHE A 156 -7.39 2.14 -16.07
N GLU A 157 -8.29 1.71 -15.22
CA GLU A 157 -9.27 2.61 -14.64
C GLU A 157 -8.65 3.38 -13.48
N TYR A 158 -9.12 4.59 -13.23
CA TYR A 158 -8.57 5.41 -12.16
C TYR A 158 -9.63 6.23 -11.43
N VAL A 159 -9.34 6.52 -10.16
CA VAL A 159 -10.03 7.53 -9.36
C VAL A 159 -8.97 8.31 -8.59
N LEU A 160 -8.77 9.56 -8.99
CA LEU A 160 -7.72 10.43 -8.47
C LEU A 160 -8.37 11.68 -7.86
N LYS A 161 -7.94 12.06 -6.65
CA LYS A 161 -8.37 13.32 -6.09
C LYS A 161 -7.71 14.46 -6.84
N THR A 162 -8.44 15.55 -7.02
CA THR A 162 -7.90 16.77 -7.61
C THR A 162 -8.17 17.98 -6.72
N ALA A 163 -7.49 19.09 -7.01
CA ALA A 163 -7.66 20.31 -6.25
C ALA A 163 -8.96 21.03 -6.61
N LYS A 164 -9.56 21.73 -5.65
CA LYS A 164 -10.77 22.53 -5.86
C LYS A 164 -10.62 23.65 -6.90
N HIS A 165 -9.38 24.02 -7.21
CA HIS A 165 -9.02 25.05 -8.18
C HIS A 165 -8.63 24.50 -9.56
N THR A 166 -8.65 23.18 -9.74
CA THR A 166 -8.36 22.56 -11.04
C THR A 166 -9.37 23.06 -12.07
N LEU A 167 -8.85 23.54 -13.21
CA LEU A 167 -9.68 23.99 -14.34
C LEU A 167 -10.14 22.77 -15.13
N ILE A 168 -11.42 22.66 -15.28
CA ILE A 168 -12.11 21.61 -16.04
C ILE A 168 -12.93 22.26 -17.15
N THR A 169 -12.85 21.69 -18.34
CA THR A 169 -13.69 22.05 -19.47
C THR A 169 -14.68 20.92 -19.70
N ASP A 170 -15.98 21.22 -19.76
CA ASP A 170 -17.02 20.22 -20.04
C ASP A 170 -17.24 19.99 -21.55
N GLU A 171 -18.19 19.16 -21.92
CA GLU A 171 -18.56 18.85 -23.30
C GLU A 171 -19.09 20.04 -24.12
N ASN A 172 -19.53 21.11 -23.45
CA ASN A 172 -20.04 22.34 -24.08
C ASN A 172 -18.96 23.43 -24.18
N ASP A 173 -17.68 23.09 -23.95
CA ASP A 173 -16.56 24.03 -23.87
C ASP A 173 -16.68 25.07 -22.71
N GLU A 174 -17.55 24.82 -21.72
CA GLU A 174 -17.63 25.66 -20.54
C GLU A 174 -16.51 25.32 -19.55
N ILE A 175 -15.80 26.37 -19.09
CA ILE A 175 -14.67 26.21 -18.16
C ILE A 175 -15.15 26.52 -16.75
N PHE A 176 -14.93 25.57 -15.82
CA PHE A 176 -15.28 25.74 -14.42
C PHE A 176 -14.18 25.24 -13.47
N GLN A 177 -14.34 25.56 -12.20
CA GLN A 177 -13.54 24.99 -11.11
C GLN A 177 -14.46 24.37 -10.08
N GLY A 178 -14.04 23.27 -9.45
CA GLY A 178 -14.85 22.60 -8.44
C GLY A 178 -15.34 23.51 -7.33
N LYS A 179 -14.54 24.52 -6.91
CA LYS A 179 -14.94 25.52 -5.90
C LYS A 179 -16.15 26.37 -6.29
N ASN A 180 -16.43 26.50 -7.59
CA ASN A 180 -17.55 27.31 -8.10
C ASN A 180 -18.86 26.53 -8.11
N LEU A 181 -18.79 25.20 -7.90
CA LEU A 181 -19.95 24.34 -7.79
C LEU A 181 -20.40 24.27 -6.31
N SER A 182 -21.70 24.27 -6.10
CA SER A 182 -22.29 24.13 -4.77
C SER A 182 -23.10 22.84 -4.70
N ILE A 183 -22.81 21.99 -3.71
CA ILE A 183 -23.60 20.77 -3.44
C ILE A 183 -23.92 20.65 -1.95
N GLY A 184 -25.07 20.04 -1.66
CA GLY A 184 -25.46 19.72 -0.29
C GLY A 184 -24.63 18.57 0.30
N HIS A 185 -24.68 18.40 1.62
CA HIS A 185 -24.13 17.21 2.27
C HIS A 185 -24.82 15.93 1.79
N GLU A 186 -24.09 14.82 1.75
CA GLU A 186 -24.54 13.49 1.31
C GLU A 186 -25.03 13.47 -0.16
N THR A 187 -24.57 14.43 -0.97
CA THR A 187 -24.87 14.50 -2.41
C THR A 187 -23.59 14.46 -3.24
N HIS A 188 -23.75 14.21 -4.52
CA HIS A 188 -22.66 14.26 -5.49
C HIS A 188 -23.13 14.83 -6.82
N VAL A 189 -22.16 15.35 -7.58
CA VAL A 189 -22.30 15.74 -8.98
C VAL A 189 -21.34 14.92 -9.79
N TYR A 190 -21.78 14.42 -10.93
CA TYR A 190 -20.98 13.74 -11.93
C TYR A 190 -21.11 14.48 -13.26
N ILE A 191 -19.99 14.91 -13.83
CA ILE A 191 -19.90 15.59 -15.11
C ILE A 191 -19.04 14.71 -16.02
N PRO A 192 -19.66 14.06 -17.02
CA PRO A 192 -18.95 13.21 -17.98
C PRO A 192 -18.13 14.04 -18.97
N ASP A 193 -17.30 13.38 -19.75
CA ASP A 193 -16.60 13.86 -20.95
C ASP A 193 -15.91 15.22 -20.80
N CYS A 194 -15.33 15.45 -19.61
CA CYS A 194 -14.57 16.64 -19.29
C CYS A 194 -13.14 16.55 -19.81
N GLN A 195 -12.47 17.70 -19.83
CA GLN A 195 -11.05 17.81 -20.08
C GLN A 195 -10.37 18.66 -19.02
N THR A 196 -9.15 18.29 -18.66
CA THR A 196 -8.28 19.15 -17.84
C THR A 196 -7.75 20.31 -18.71
N SER A 197 -7.14 21.33 -18.09
CA SER A 197 -6.47 22.44 -18.77
C SER A 197 -5.41 21.99 -19.80
N LYS A 198 -4.87 20.79 -19.65
CA LYS A 198 -3.93 20.17 -20.59
C LYS A 198 -4.62 19.24 -21.62
N LYS A 199 -5.93 19.37 -21.78
CA LYS A 199 -6.76 18.62 -22.73
C LYS A 199 -6.77 17.09 -22.50
N VAL A 200 -6.49 16.62 -21.30
CA VAL A 200 -6.62 15.20 -20.94
C VAL A 200 -8.09 14.91 -20.67
N LYS A 201 -8.65 13.97 -21.44
CA LYS A 201 -10.03 13.52 -21.27
C LYS A 201 -10.22 12.76 -19.95
N THR A 202 -11.25 13.11 -19.22
CA THR A 202 -11.60 12.52 -17.90
C THR A 202 -13.07 12.81 -17.60
N HIS A 203 -13.60 12.21 -16.55
CA HIS A 203 -14.88 12.63 -15.95
C HIS A 203 -14.57 13.33 -14.62
N PHE A 204 -15.43 14.27 -14.24
CA PHE A 204 -15.31 15.00 -12.98
C PHE A 204 -16.40 14.57 -12.00
N VAL A 205 -15.99 14.29 -10.75
CA VAL A 205 -16.93 13.98 -9.66
C VAL A 205 -16.67 14.93 -8.50
N MET A 206 -17.73 15.56 -8.02
CA MET A 206 -17.72 16.30 -6.78
C MET A 206 -18.62 15.59 -5.77
N TRP A 207 -18.13 15.37 -4.57
CA TRP A 207 -18.83 14.61 -3.55
C TRP A 207 -18.63 15.22 -2.17
N HIS A 208 -19.71 15.40 -1.41
CA HIS A 208 -19.67 16.00 -0.07
C HIS A 208 -20.24 15.05 0.98
N GLU A 209 -19.40 14.48 1.80
CA GLU A 209 -19.75 13.54 2.85
C GLU A 209 -19.61 14.17 4.24
N LYS A 210 -20.55 13.91 5.14
CA LYS A 210 -20.37 14.22 6.57
C LYS A 210 -19.27 13.32 7.18
N PRO A 211 -18.44 13.81 8.12
CA PRO A 211 -18.48 15.14 8.74
C PRO A 211 -17.51 16.16 8.08
N PHE A 212 -17.08 15.95 6.84
CA PHE A 212 -16.11 16.81 6.19
C PHE A 212 -16.68 18.20 5.89
N LYS A 213 -15.86 19.23 6.14
CA LYS A 213 -16.23 20.62 5.90
C LYS A 213 -16.31 20.96 4.42
N ASP A 214 -15.36 20.44 3.64
CA ASP A 214 -15.22 20.72 2.22
C ASP A 214 -15.56 19.47 1.38
N PRO A 215 -16.12 19.63 0.19
CA PRO A 215 -16.30 18.54 -0.76
C PRO A 215 -14.97 17.93 -1.23
N THR A 216 -15.03 16.71 -1.68
CA THR A 216 -13.94 16.02 -2.38
C THR A 216 -14.18 16.10 -3.88
N TYR A 217 -13.10 16.38 -4.63
CA TYR A 217 -13.10 16.49 -6.07
C TYR A 217 -12.29 15.36 -6.67
N LEU A 218 -12.83 14.64 -7.65
CA LEU A 218 -12.22 13.47 -8.24
C LEU A 218 -12.18 13.59 -9.76
N LEU A 219 -11.10 13.09 -10.36
CA LEU A 219 -10.97 12.79 -11.77
C LEU A 219 -11.04 11.26 -11.95
N THR A 220 -11.78 10.80 -12.97
CA THR A 220 -11.98 9.37 -13.21
C THR A 220 -12.29 9.10 -14.69
N ASN A 221 -12.09 7.87 -15.12
CA ASN A 221 -12.60 7.34 -16.39
C ASN A 221 -13.75 6.34 -16.21
N LEU A 222 -14.35 6.32 -15.01
CA LEU A 222 -15.54 5.49 -14.73
C LEU A 222 -16.81 6.21 -15.16
N GLU A 223 -17.68 5.49 -15.84
CA GLU A 223 -18.97 6.00 -16.34
C GLU A 223 -19.98 6.35 -15.23
N VAL A 224 -19.75 5.95 -13.98
CA VAL A 224 -20.70 6.14 -12.88
C VAL A 224 -20.02 6.81 -11.69
N GLY A 225 -20.43 8.03 -11.36
CA GLY A 225 -19.85 8.82 -10.27
C GLY A 225 -19.93 8.14 -8.91
N MET A 226 -21.02 7.45 -8.57
CA MET A 226 -21.14 6.69 -7.32
C MET A 226 -20.15 5.55 -7.21
N MET A 227 -19.77 4.93 -8.32
CA MET A 227 -18.70 3.91 -8.33
C MET A 227 -17.35 4.54 -8.00
N ALA A 228 -17.03 5.69 -8.60
CA ALA A 228 -15.81 6.44 -8.31
C ALA A 228 -15.69 6.78 -6.81
N ILE A 229 -16.78 7.27 -6.21
CA ILE A 229 -16.83 7.56 -4.75
C ILE A 229 -16.57 6.29 -3.94
N GLY A 230 -17.23 5.17 -4.30
CA GLY A 230 -17.08 3.89 -3.63
C GLY A 230 -15.65 3.35 -3.70
N TYR A 231 -14.96 3.54 -4.83
CA TYR A 231 -13.55 3.20 -4.97
C TYR A 231 -12.66 4.16 -4.17
N TYR A 232 -12.88 5.46 -4.26
CA TYR A 232 -12.05 6.44 -3.57
C TYR A 232 -12.02 6.24 -2.05
N ARG A 233 -13.14 5.86 -1.44
CA ARG A 233 -13.22 5.51 -0.01
C ARG A 233 -12.24 4.39 0.38
N LYS A 234 -11.87 3.52 -0.55
CA LYS A 234 -10.91 2.43 -0.30
C LYS A 234 -9.46 2.93 -0.24
N ARG A 235 -9.16 4.12 -0.78
CA ARG A 235 -7.81 4.71 -0.80
C ARG A 235 -7.16 4.76 0.59
N PHE A 236 -7.93 5.09 1.63
CA PHE A 236 -7.42 5.21 3.00
C PHE A 236 -6.81 3.91 3.58
N LYS A 237 -6.92 2.79 2.89
CA LYS A 237 -6.30 1.52 3.34
C LYS A 237 -4.78 1.56 3.29
N ILE A 238 -4.16 2.35 2.40
CA ILE A 238 -2.71 2.53 2.36
C ILE A 238 -2.20 3.31 3.59
N GLU A 239 -2.98 4.25 4.12
CA GLU A 239 -2.63 4.95 5.35
C GLU A 239 -2.56 3.98 6.55
N THR A 240 -3.42 2.95 6.56
CA THR A 240 -3.36 1.89 7.57
C THR A 240 -2.09 1.05 7.41
N LEU A 241 -1.69 0.73 6.16
CA LEU A 241 -0.43 0.04 5.88
C LEU A 241 0.77 0.84 6.42
N PHE A 242 0.82 2.16 6.14
CA PHE A 242 1.88 3.01 6.67
C PHE A 242 1.85 3.10 8.20
N LYS A 243 0.67 3.12 8.84
CA LYS A 243 0.53 3.06 10.30
C LYS A 243 1.06 1.74 10.87
N ASP A 244 0.75 0.61 10.22
CA ASP A 244 1.24 -0.72 10.59
C ASP A 244 2.78 -0.80 10.43
N PHE A 245 3.36 -0.17 9.41
CA PHE A 245 4.81 -0.08 9.25
C PHE A 245 5.47 0.83 10.29
N LYS A 246 4.81 1.91 10.68
CA LYS A 246 5.32 2.91 11.63
C LYS A 246 4.95 2.56 13.07
N SER A 247 3.93 3.18 13.60
CA SER A 247 3.62 3.23 15.03
C SER A 247 2.92 2.00 15.59
N GLN A 248 2.17 1.26 14.77
CA GLN A 248 1.33 0.15 15.23
C GLN A 248 1.94 -1.24 15.03
N GLY A 249 3.04 -1.34 14.26
CA GLY A 249 3.63 -2.62 13.90
C GLY A 249 5.14 -2.67 13.99
N PHE A 250 5.82 -2.33 12.90
CA PHE A 250 7.28 -2.52 12.79
C PHE A 250 8.12 -1.38 13.36
N HIS A 251 7.52 -0.22 13.65
CA HIS A 251 8.22 0.97 14.17
C HIS A 251 9.41 1.40 13.29
N ILE A 252 9.26 1.35 11.96
CA ILE A 252 10.32 1.62 10.98
C ILE A 252 10.96 3.02 11.17
N HIS A 253 10.17 4.00 11.65
CA HIS A 253 10.66 5.36 11.97
C HIS A 253 11.71 5.37 13.11
N GLN A 254 11.79 4.30 13.91
CA GLN A 254 12.76 4.13 14.99
C GLN A 254 14.03 3.40 14.54
N SER A 255 14.14 3.01 13.26
CA SER A 255 15.32 2.35 12.70
C SER A 255 16.57 3.22 12.74
N LYS A 256 16.39 4.57 12.81
CA LYS A 256 17.44 5.60 12.73
C LYS A 256 18.16 5.63 11.37
N LEU A 257 17.66 4.93 10.37
CA LEU A 257 18.19 4.97 9.02
C LEU A 257 17.91 6.32 8.36
N THR A 258 18.92 6.83 7.63
CA THR A 258 18.88 8.11 6.91
C THR A 258 19.18 7.95 5.42
N ILE A 259 19.59 6.76 4.99
CA ILE A 259 19.96 6.44 3.60
C ILE A 259 18.78 5.73 2.94
N ALA A 260 18.32 6.28 1.81
CA ALA A 260 17.13 5.81 1.08
C ALA A 260 17.22 4.32 0.72
N ASP A 261 18.33 3.88 0.13
CA ASP A 261 18.52 2.49 -0.29
C ASP A 261 18.48 1.48 0.87
N ARG A 262 18.98 1.89 2.05
CA ARG A 262 18.88 1.04 3.24
C ARG A 262 17.45 0.92 3.76
N ILE A 263 16.67 1.99 3.60
CA ILE A 263 15.23 1.98 3.92
C ILE A 263 14.48 1.11 2.93
N ASP A 264 14.79 1.18 1.64
CA ASP A 264 14.19 0.32 0.61
C ASP A 264 14.42 -1.17 0.93
N ARG A 265 15.65 -1.54 1.30
CA ARG A 265 15.95 -2.91 1.72
C ARG A 265 15.21 -3.30 3.01
N LEU A 266 15.09 -2.39 3.97
CA LEU A 266 14.29 -2.63 5.18
C LEU A 266 12.82 -2.84 4.84
N LEU A 267 12.29 -2.11 3.86
CA LEU A 267 10.91 -2.26 3.39
C LEU A 267 10.65 -3.63 2.75
N ILE A 268 11.64 -4.26 2.10
CA ILE A 268 11.52 -5.66 1.62
C ILE A 268 11.16 -6.57 2.79
N VAL A 269 11.93 -6.49 3.87
CA VAL A 269 11.72 -7.32 5.06
C VAL A 269 10.36 -7.02 5.70
N CYS A 270 10.03 -5.75 5.89
CA CYS A 270 8.75 -5.34 6.48
C CYS A 270 7.56 -5.80 5.64
N SER A 271 7.64 -5.69 4.30
CA SER A 271 6.57 -6.09 3.39
C SER A 271 6.36 -7.60 3.38
N LEU A 272 7.42 -8.41 3.34
CA LEU A 272 7.33 -9.86 3.45
C LEU A 272 6.72 -10.29 4.80
N CYS A 273 7.15 -9.66 5.89
CA CYS A 273 6.59 -9.92 7.22
C CYS A 273 5.12 -9.53 7.29
N TYR A 274 4.76 -8.40 6.71
CA TYR A 274 3.39 -7.91 6.68
C TYR A 274 2.49 -8.88 5.92
N LEU A 275 2.89 -9.30 4.71
CA LEU A 275 2.19 -10.30 3.91
C LEU A 275 1.96 -11.59 4.71
N TRP A 276 3.01 -12.08 5.37
CA TRP A 276 2.93 -13.27 6.18
C TRP A 276 1.98 -13.14 7.37
N LEU A 277 2.02 -12.03 8.11
CA LEU A 277 1.12 -11.77 9.23
C LEU A 277 -0.34 -11.61 8.75
N ILE A 278 -0.57 -10.93 7.62
CA ILE A 278 -1.91 -10.82 7.03
C ILE A 278 -2.44 -12.21 6.63
N GLY A 279 -1.61 -13.05 6.03
CA GLY A 279 -1.94 -14.43 5.68
C GLY A 279 -2.30 -15.28 6.91
N LEU A 280 -1.52 -15.19 7.99
CA LEU A 280 -1.83 -15.83 9.28
C LEU A 280 -3.18 -15.36 9.84
N GLY A 281 -3.45 -14.06 9.77
CA GLY A 281 -4.71 -13.47 10.20
C GLY A 281 -5.89 -13.99 9.37
N ALA A 282 -5.74 -14.04 8.06
CA ALA A 282 -6.76 -14.54 7.14
C ALA A 282 -7.07 -16.03 7.38
N MET A 283 -6.03 -16.86 7.57
CA MET A 283 -6.18 -18.27 7.90
C MET A 283 -6.96 -18.49 9.22
N LEU A 284 -6.70 -17.67 10.22
CA LEU A 284 -7.36 -17.80 11.53
C LEU A 284 -8.85 -17.45 11.46
N ILE A 285 -9.25 -16.49 10.62
CA ILE A 285 -10.65 -16.11 10.45
C ILE A 285 -11.49 -17.29 9.91
N VAL A 286 -10.92 -18.08 9.02
CA VAL A 286 -11.58 -19.28 8.49
C VAL A 286 -11.72 -20.38 9.58
N LYS A 287 -10.76 -20.45 10.52
CA LYS A 287 -10.75 -21.44 11.63
C LYS A 287 -11.33 -20.83 12.91
N THR A 288 -12.63 -20.56 12.93
CA THR A 288 -13.35 -19.82 13.98
C THR A 288 -13.13 -20.32 15.43
N LYS A 289 -12.90 -21.62 15.64
CA LYS A 289 -12.62 -22.18 16.99
C LYS A 289 -11.35 -21.63 17.63
N TRP A 290 -10.35 -21.24 16.83
CA TRP A 290 -9.08 -20.71 17.32
C TRP A 290 -9.13 -19.19 17.53
N ILE A 291 -10.01 -18.48 16.84
CA ILE A 291 -10.12 -17.02 16.92
C ILE A 291 -10.40 -16.58 18.36
N LYS A 292 -11.31 -17.27 19.07
CA LYS A 292 -11.69 -16.95 20.46
C LYS A 292 -10.54 -17.11 21.46
N LYS A 293 -9.57 -18.01 21.18
CA LYS A 293 -8.37 -18.21 22.03
C LYS A 293 -7.33 -17.11 21.86
N VAL A 294 -7.23 -16.56 20.66
CA VAL A 294 -6.17 -15.62 20.26
C VAL A 294 -6.67 -14.18 20.28
N TYR A 295 -7.94 -13.96 19.96
CA TYR A 295 -8.50 -12.64 19.79
C TYR A 295 -9.90 -12.51 20.40
N LYS A 296 -10.04 -11.58 21.35
CA LYS A 296 -11.34 -11.15 21.89
C LYS A 296 -11.59 -9.72 21.40
N PRO A 297 -12.35 -9.53 20.30
CA PRO A 297 -12.63 -8.19 19.80
C PRO A 297 -13.55 -7.45 20.78
N GLN A 298 -13.21 -6.19 21.06
CA GLN A 298 -14.14 -5.28 21.77
C GLN A 298 -15.21 -4.71 20.83
N LYS A 299 -14.98 -4.80 19.51
CA LYS A 299 -15.90 -4.43 18.42
C LYS A 299 -15.68 -5.41 17.27
N ASP A 300 -16.70 -5.64 16.44
CA ASP A 300 -16.70 -6.61 15.32
C ASP A 300 -15.74 -6.31 14.17
N THR A 301 -14.80 -5.39 14.35
CA THR A 301 -13.82 -5.02 13.33
C THR A 301 -12.55 -5.85 13.47
N PHE A 302 -12.42 -6.87 12.61
CA PHE A 302 -11.22 -7.69 12.53
C PHE A 302 -10.10 -6.98 11.76
N ASN A 303 -9.00 -6.66 12.43
CA ASN A 303 -7.77 -6.22 11.78
C ASN A 303 -6.85 -7.43 11.54
N LEU A 304 -6.74 -7.90 10.29
CA LEU A 304 -5.96 -9.08 9.90
C LEU A 304 -4.52 -9.04 10.39
N PHE A 305 -3.85 -7.88 10.32
CA PHE A 305 -2.48 -7.71 10.82
C PHE A 305 -2.39 -7.96 12.33
N THR A 306 -3.29 -7.36 13.10
CA THR A 306 -3.32 -7.53 14.55
C THR A 306 -3.64 -8.98 14.95
N ILE A 307 -4.57 -9.62 14.24
CA ILE A 307 -4.92 -11.04 14.46
C ILE A 307 -3.71 -11.92 14.14
N GLY A 308 -3.08 -11.73 13.00
CA GLY A 308 -1.89 -12.51 12.61
C GLY A 308 -0.74 -12.35 13.60
N LYS A 309 -0.48 -11.12 14.06
CA LYS A 309 0.52 -10.83 15.08
C LYS A 309 0.22 -11.53 16.41
N ARG A 310 -1.05 -11.54 16.86
CA ARG A 310 -1.46 -12.24 18.08
C ARG A 310 -1.37 -13.76 17.92
N LEU A 311 -1.80 -14.30 16.78
CA LEU A 311 -1.65 -15.72 16.49
C LEU A 311 -0.18 -16.13 16.51
N PHE A 312 0.67 -15.39 15.84
CA PHE A 312 2.11 -15.61 15.84
C PHE A 312 2.68 -15.68 17.26
N ASN A 313 2.36 -14.66 18.10
CA ASN A 313 2.82 -14.60 19.49
C ASN A 313 2.29 -15.79 20.31
N TYR A 314 1.04 -16.20 20.10
CA TYR A 314 0.44 -17.36 20.76
C TYR A 314 1.18 -18.65 20.39
N LEU A 315 1.39 -18.89 19.09
CA LEU A 315 2.10 -20.08 18.61
C LEU A 315 3.55 -20.14 19.15
N ASN A 316 4.26 -19.01 19.08
CA ASN A 316 5.63 -18.93 19.58
C ASN A 316 5.73 -19.12 21.10
N LYS A 317 4.80 -18.54 21.87
CA LYS A 317 4.78 -18.69 23.36
C LYS A 317 4.50 -20.13 23.80
N ASN A 318 3.70 -20.86 23.02
CA ASN A 318 3.33 -22.24 23.33
C ASN A 318 4.15 -23.26 22.55
N GLU A 319 5.27 -22.85 21.91
CA GLU A 319 6.17 -23.71 21.13
C GLU A 319 5.46 -24.53 20.05
N LEU A 320 4.37 -24.01 19.52
CA LEU A 320 3.58 -24.65 18.47
C LEU A 320 4.18 -24.37 17.08
N ALA A 321 4.00 -25.31 16.15
CA ALA A 321 4.44 -25.14 14.77
C ALA A 321 3.77 -23.92 14.13
N ILE A 322 4.59 -23.08 13.50
CA ILE A 322 4.12 -21.89 12.78
C ILE A 322 3.84 -22.29 11.33
N PRO A 323 2.60 -22.07 10.83
CA PRO A 323 2.24 -22.40 9.46
C PRO A 323 3.12 -21.70 8.43
N ASP A 324 3.55 -22.43 7.41
CA ASP A 324 4.23 -21.86 6.25
C ASP A 324 3.20 -21.36 5.24
N ILE A 325 2.84 -20.07 5.37
CA ILE A 325 1.81 -19.44 4.54
C ILE A 325 2.30 -19.22 3.11
N PHE A 326 3.59 -19.04 2.90
CA PHE A 326 4.14 -18.85 1.55
C PHE A 326 4.03 -20.13 0.71
N LYS A 327 4.09 -21.33 1.31
CA LYS A 327 3.81 -22.57 0.59
C LYS A 327 2.38 -22.64 0.08
N SER A 328 1.42 -22.16 0.86
CA SER A 328 0.01 -22.14 0.46
C SER A 328 -0.35 -21.00 -0.52
N LEU A 329 0.57 -20.07 -0.76
CA LEU A 329 0.43 -19.01 -1.77
C LEU A 329 1.09 -19.39 -3.11
N VAL A 330 1.90 -20.46 -3.13
CA VAL A 330 2.66 -20.93 -4.30
C VAL A 330 2.07 -22.23 -4.87
N THR A 331 1.21 -22.91 -4.12
CA THR A 331 0.43 -24.09 -4.55
C THR A 331 -1.00 -23.69 -4.86
#